data_abe7a954c9641b83f036c62c6b1c16d5
#
_entry.id   abe7a954c9641b83f036c62c6b1c16d5
#
_cell.length_a   1.000
_cell.length_b   1.000
_cell.length_c   1.000
_cell.angle_alpha   90.00
_cell.angle_beta   90.00
_cell.angle_gamma   90.00
#
_symmetry.space_group_name_H-M   'P 1'
#
loop_
_entity.id
_entity.type
_entity.pdbx_description
1 polymer ?
#
loop_
_entity_poly.entity_id
_entity_poly.type
_entity_poly.pdbx_seq_one_letter_code
_entity_poly.pdbx_strand_id
1 'polypeptide(L)'
;MKKRWTALLLALAMLSALAVGALADEQKKDETAAETAQTTPDAEGTLRFENLSARMKTGYYTVMSLEENIAAIECIDYDKMYEDLRDNLNLIADYQWGMIQAGQSGSYAYETLEQRYNNARKTFDDIKDGKLQKDYADTVRQLRNMQDSLTAMGESLYVNLLSLEDQSAALTRQTAALDRTIEEVKLRYELGQVSAMTLQ
;
A
#
# COMPACT_ATOMS: atom_id res chain seq x y z
N MET A 1 24.08 1.45 8.19
CA MET A 1 22.73 0.99 7.79
C MET A 1 21.64 2.05 7.91
N LYS A 2 21.61 2.93 8.92
CA LYS A 2 20.54 3.95 9.09
C LYS A 2 20.45 5.01 7.97
N LYS A 3 21.56 5.38 7.30
CA LYS A 3 21.57 6.39 6.22
C LYS A 3 20.96 5.92 4.87
N ARG A 4 20.85 4.62 4.62
CA ARG A 4 20.24 4.08 3.40
C ARG A 4 18.71 4.07 3.45
N TRP A 5 18.15 3.93 4.64
CA TRP A 5 16.69 3.96 4.85
C TRP A 5 16.09 5.35 4.70
N THR A 6 16.84 6.40 5.06
CA THR A 6 16.38 7.78 4.90
C THR A 6 16.35 8.22 3.43
N ALA A 7 17.26 7.71 2.58
CA ALA A 7 17.24 7.99 1.16
C ALA A 7 16.08 7.28 0.44
N LEU A 8 15.75 6.06 0.85
CA LEU A 8 14.63 5.28 0.29
C LEU A 8 13.27 5.90 0.67
N LEU A 9 13.14 6.38 1.91
CA LEU A 9 11.94 7.09 2.36
C LEU A 9 11.79 8.46 1.67
N LEU A 10 12.88 9.14 1.35
CA LEU A 10 12.83 10.42 0.64
C LEU A 10 12.47 10.22 -0.86
N ALA A 11 12.93 9.15 -1.49
CA ALA A 11 12.54 8.80 -2.85
C ALA A 11 11.06 8.40 -2.93
N LEU A 12 10.58 7.65 -1.94
CA LEU A 12 9.16 7.27 -1.85
C LEU A 12 8.27 8.48 -1.56
N ALA A 13 8.74 9.42 -0.73
CA ALA A 13 8.03 10.68 -0.45
C ALA A 13 8.00 11.63 -1.65
N MET A 14 9.03 11.63 -2.51
CA MET A 14 9.03 12.44 -3.74
C MET A 14 8.14 11.84 -4.83
N LEU A 15 8.00 10.50 -4.92
CA LEU A 15 7.03 9.87 -5.82
C LEU A 15 5.58 10.15 -5.40
N SER A 16 5.29 10.16 -4.11
CA SER A 16 3.94 10.51 -3.61
C SER A 16 3.58 11.98 -3.79
N ALA A 17 4.57 12.89 -3.76
CA ALA A 17 4.34 14.31 -3.99
C ALA A 17 4.05 14.65 -5.47
N LEU A 18 4.56 13.86 -6.42
CA LEU A 18 4.27 14.01 -7.84
C LEU A 18 2.88 13.48 -8.22
N ALA A 19 2.39 12.45 -7.52
CA ALA A 19 1.04 11.90 -7.77
C ALA A 19 -0.09 12.81 -7.26
N VAL A 20 0.15 13.60 -6.21
CA VAL A 20 -0.86 14.52 -5.65
C VAL A 20 -1.03 15.78 -6.50
N GLY A 21 -0.01 16.18 -7.28
CA GLY A 21 -0.09 17.35 -8.16
C GLY A 21 -0.87 17.12 -9.47
N ALA A 22 -1.01 15.88 -9.91
CA ALA A 22 -1.71 15.52 -11.15
C ALA A 22 -3.21 15.24 -10.97
N LEU A 23 -3.69 15.06 -9.74
CA LEU A 23 -5.08 14.72 -9.45
C LEU A 23 -6.01 15.93 -9.19
N ALA A 24 -5.47 17.16 -9.25
CA ALA A 24 -6.28 18.36 -8.97
C ALA A 24 -6.96 19.00 -10.20
N ASP A 25 -6.70 18.53 -11.44
CA ASP A 25 -7.20 19.20 -12.64
C ASP A 25 -8.00 18.33 -13.64
N GLU A 26 -8.32 17.05 -13.30
CA GLU A 26 -9.11 16.17 -14.18
C GLU A 26 -10.38 15.59 -13.54
N GLN A 27 -11.08 16.38 -12.74
CA GLN A 27 -12.42 16.01 -12.27
C GLN A 27 -13.53 16.51 -13.21
N LYS A 28 -13.32 16.40 -14.54
CA LYS A 28 -14.42 16.57 -15.52
C LYS A 28 -14.05 16.01 -16.89
N LYS A 29 -14.00 14.69 -17.02
CA LYS A 29 -14.38 13.94 -18.24
C LYS A 29 -13.98 12.48 -18.10
N ASP A 30 -14.96 11.65 -18.46
CA ASP A 30 -14.92 10.23 -18.77
C ASP A 30 -15.40 9.27 -17.68
N GLU A 31 -16.71 9.36 -17.48
CA GLU A 31 -17.55 8.25 -17.03
C GLU A 31 -17.79 7.22 -18.15
N THR A 32 -16.79 6.76 -18.88
CA THR A 32 -17.07 5.74 -19.93
C THR A 32 -15.85 4.93 -20.38
N ALA A 33 -14.92 4.57 -19.50
CA ALA A 33 -13.84 3.65 -19.90
C ALA A 33 -13.24 2.79 -18.78
N ALA A 34 -13.99 2.46 -17.73
CA ALA A 34 -13.54 1.54 -16.69
C ALA A 34 -14.45 0.31 -16.54
N GLU A 35 -14.96 -0.18 -17.68
CA GLU A 35 -15.85 -1.34 -17.70
C GLU A 35 -15.18 -2.50 -18.45
N THR A 36 -14.06 -3.00 -17.94
CA THR A 36 -13.54 -4.32 -18.36
C THR A 36 -12.50 -4.80 -17.35
N ALA A 37 -12.94 -5.46 -16.33
CA ALA A 37 -12.39 -6.53 -15.51
C ALA A 37 -12.98 -6.52 -14.11
N GLN A 38 -14.25 -6.20 -13.97
CA GLN A 38 -15.01 -6.55 -12.79
C GLN A 38 -15.47 -7.99 -12.97
N THR A 39 -14.66 -8.95 -12.53
CA THR A 39 -15.21 -10.18 -11.98
C THR A 39 -16.08 -9.71 -10.83
N THR A 40 -17.38 -9.60 -11.11
CA THR A 40 -18.39 -9.14 -10.18
C THR A 40 -18.25 -9.91 -8.87
N PRO A 41 -17.83 -9.25 -7.79
CA PRO A 41 -17.91 -9.88 -6.49
C PRO A 41 -19.40 -10.00 -6.21
N ASP A 42 -19.83 -11.22 -5.95
CA ASP A 42 -21.16 -11.58 -5.48
C ASP A 42 -22.28 -10.61 -5.84
N ALA A 43 -23.20 -11.00 -6.69
CA ALA A 43 -24.40 -10.22 -7.06
C ALA A 43 -25.22 -9.72 -5.84
N GLU A 44 -24.95 -10.23 -4.65
CA GLU A 44 -25.60 -9.91 -3.38
C GLU A 44 -24.86 -8.89 -2.50
N GLY A 45 -23.64 -8.45 -2.88
CA GLY A 45 -22.86 -7.48 -2.08
C GLY A 45 -22.36 -8.00 -0.73
N THR A 46 -22.48 -9.29 -0.46
CA THR A 46 -22.02 -9.92 0.80
C THR A 46 -20.52 -10.16 0.79
N LEU A 47 -19.86 -9.84 1.92
CA LEU A 47 -18.47 -10.19 2.14
C LEU A 47 -18.37 -11.65 2.54
N ARG A 48 -17.59 -12.44 1.77
CA ARG A 48 -17.30 -13.85 2.05
C ARG A 48 -15.79 -14.05 2.13
N PHE A 49 -15.36 -15.11 2.81
CA PHE A 49 -13.94 -15.43 2.91
C PHE A 49 -13.28 -15.58 1.54
N GLU A 50 -13.94 -16.23 0.61
CA GLU A 50 -13.44 -16.50 -0.75
C GLU A 50 -13.26 -15.22 -1.59
N ASN A 51 -14.07 -14.16 -1.34
CA ASN A 51 -13.99 -12.92 -2.10
C ASN A 51 -13.22 -11.80 -1.37
N LEU A 52 -12.83 -12.02 -0.12
CA LEU A 52 -12.19 -11.01 0.72
C LEU A 52 -10.89 -10.47 0.10
N SER A 53 -10.00 -11.35 -0.36
CA SER A 53 -8.74 -10.95 -1.00
C SER A 53 -8.97 -10.08 -2.23
N ALA A 54 -9.92 -10.47 -3.10
CA ALA A 54 -10.27 -9.69 -4.29
C ALA A 54 -10.85 -8.32 -3.93
N ARG A 55 -11.71 -8.25 -2.91
CA ARG A 55 -12.28 -6.99 -2.44
C ARG A 55 -11.27 -6.09 -1.76
N MET A 56 -10.29 -6.65 -1.05
CA MET A 56 -9.19 -5.85 -0.49
C MET A 56 -8.34 -5.21 -1.59
N LYS A 57 -8.08 -5.92 -2.68
CA LYS A 57 -7.34 -5.37 -3.84
C LYS A 57 -8.05 -4.22 -4.54
N THR A 58 -9.38 -4.22 -4.54
CA THR A 58 -10.19 -3.20 -5.25
C THR A 58 -10.80 -2.15 -4.35
N GLY A 59 -10.87 -2.36 -3.05
CA GLY A 59 -11.56 -1.47 -2.12
C GLY A 59 -10.73 -1.00 -0.92
N TYR A 60 -9.59 -1.64 -0.63
CA TYR A 60 -8.75 -1.22 0.48
C TYR A 60 -7.61 -0.32 -0.01
N TYR A 61 -7.73 0.98 0.30
CA TYR A 61 -6.83 2.03 -0.19
C TYR A 61 -5.34 1.70 -0.06
N THR A 62 -4.91 1.15 1.07
CA THR A 62 -3.50 0.81 1.29
C THR A 62 -3.01 -0.25 0.31
N VAL A 63 -3.81 -1.29 0.04
CA VAL A 63 -3.48 -2.35 -0.93
C VAL A 63 -3.46 -1.79 -2.35
N MET A 64 -4.43 -0.94 -2.70
CA MET A 64 -4.47 -0.26 -4.00
C MET A 64 -3.23 0.63 -4.20
N SER A 65 -2.86 1.42 -3.19
CA SER A 65 -1.67 2.28 -3.26
C SER A 65 -0.36 1.48 -3.40
N LEU A 66 -0.26 0.30 -2.76
CA LEU A 66 0.88 -0.59 -2.97
C LEU A 66 0.94 -1.11 -4.40
N GLU A 67 -0.19 -1.47 -5.00
CA GLU A 67 -0.28 -1.92 -6.40
C GLU A 67 0.13 -0.81 -7.38
N GLU A 68 -0.35 0.42 -7.16
CA GLU A 68 0.05 1.58 -7.96
C GLU A 68 1.56 1.84 -7.87
N ASN A 69 2.16 1.73 -6.69
CA ASN A 69 3.60 1.87 -6.50
C ASN A 69 4.39 0.76 -7.21
N ILE A 70 3.90 -0.49 -7.17
CA ILE A 70 4.50 -1.61 -7.90
C ILE A 70 4.44 -1.33 -9.40
N ALA A 71 3.26 -0.97 -9.92
CA ALA A 71 3.07 -0.66 -11.34
C ALA A 71 3.98 0.51 -11.79
N ALA A 72 4.12 1.55 -10.98
CA ALA A 72 4.99 2.67 -11.27
C ALA A 72 6.47 2.25 -11.38
N ILE A 73 6.94 1.35 -10.51
CA ILE A 73 8.31 0.82 -10.57
C ILE A 73 8.49 -0.10 -11.79
N GLU A 74 7.50 -0.95 -12.08
CA GLU A 74 7.55 -1.89 -13.21
C GLU A 74 7.46 -1.19 -14.57
N CYS A 75 6.93 0.04 -14.63
CA CYS A 75 6.86 0.87 -15.83
C CYS A 75 8.17 1.64 -16.13
N ILE A 76 9.22 1.55 -15.31
CA ILE A 76 10.46 2.27 -15.52
C ILE A 76 11.17 1.74 -16.76
N ASP A 77 11.37 2.63 -17.75
CA ASP A 77 12.16 2.37 -18.95
C ASP A 77 13.64 2.67 -18.67
N TYR A 78 14.38 1.63 -18.33
CA TYR A 78 15.80 1.74 -18.00
C TYR A 78 16.68 2.07 -19.21
N ASP A 79 16.28 1.66 -20.40
CA ASP A 79 17.03 1.93 -21.63
C ASP A 79 16.95 3.41 -21.97
N LYS A 80 15.75 3.98 -21.92
CA LYS A 80 15.57 5.42 -22.09
C LYS A 80 16.27 6.22 -20.99
N MET A 81 16.18 5.79 -19.74
CA MET A 81 16.86 6.45 -18.61
C MET A 81 18.39 6.43 -18.79
N TYR A 82 18.94 5.33 -19.31
CA TYR A 82 20.35 5.21 -19.64
C TYR A 82 20.78 6.20 -20.75
N GLU A 83 19.99 6.31 -21.81
CA GLU A 83 20.25 7.25 -22.91
C GLU A 83 20.18 8.70 -22.43
N ASP A 84 19.12 9.07 -21.71
CA ASP A 84 18.93 10.42 -21.18
C ASP A 84 20.09 10.81 -20.22
N LEU A 85 20.55 9.90 -19.38
CA LEU A 85 21.69 10.14 -18.49
C LEU A 85 22.99 10.28 -19.24
N ARG A 86 23.23 9.48 -20.28
CA ARG A 86 24.41 9.59 -21.15
C ARG A 86 24.48 10.98 -21.80
N ASP A 87 23.38 11.42 -22.36
CA ASP A 87 23.29 12.70 -23.03
C ASP A 87 23.47 13.86 -22.06
N ASN A 88 22.90 13.74 -20.85
CA ASN A 88 23.10 14.71 -19.78
C ASN A 88 24.57 14.78 -19.31
N LEU A 89 25.23 13.63 -19.16
CA LEU A 89 26.65 13.57 -18.81
C LEU A 89 27.53 14.26 -19.86
N ASN A 90 27.27 14.04 -21.15
CA ASN A 90 27.97 14.69 -22.25
C ASN A 90 27.76 16.20 -22.19
N LEU A 91 26.53 16.66 -21.98
CA LEU A 91 26.20 18.07 -21.86
C LEU A 91 26.95 18.75 -20.69
N ILE A 92 26.96 18.09 -19.52
CA ILE A 92 27.69 18.63 -18.35
C ILE A 92 29.19 18.69 -18.63
N ALA A 93 29.75 17.65 -19.26
CA ALA A 93 31.17 17.61 -19.62
C ALA A 93 31.55 18.75 -20.60
N ASP A 94 30.69 19.02 -21.59
CA ASP A 94 30.92 20.13 -22.53
C ASP A 94 30.90 21.49 -21.82
N TYR A 95 29.99 21.70 -20.89
CA TYR A 95 29.96 22.92 -20.08
C TYR A 95 31.22 23.05 -19.20
N GLN A 96 31.64 21.97 -18.53
CA GLN A 96 32.87 21.97 -17.73
C GLN A 96 34.09 22.29 -18.59
N TRP A 97 34.18 21.71 -19.80
CA TRP A 97 35.26 21.98 -20.74
C TRP A 97 35.28 23.47 -21.14
N GLY A 98 34.12 24.07 -21.44
CA GLY A 98 34.04 25.49 -21.75
C GLY A 98 34.50 26.38 -20.59
N MET A 99 34.17 26.01 -19.34
CA MET A 99 34.64 26.74 -18.15
C MET A 99 36.15 26.61 -17.90
N ILE A 100 36.72 25.45 -18.16
CA ILE A 100 38.18 25.25 -18.08
C ILE A 100 38.87 26.16 -19.08
N GLN A 101 38.39 26.21 -20.33
CA GLN A 101 38.95 27.08 -21.36
C GLN A 101 38.83 28.58 -21.00
N ALA A 102 37.79 28.95 -20.32
CA ALA A 102 37.57 30.31 -19.81
C ALA A 102 38.36 30.65 -18.51
N GLY A 103 39.19 29.71 -18.00
CA GLY A 103 39.96 29.89 -16.77
C GLY A 103 39.12 29.86 -15.51
N GLN A 104 37.90 29.29 -15.56
CA GLN A 104 36.93 29.30 -14.45
C GLN A 104 36.85 27.94 -13.72
N SER A 105 37.86 27.09 -13.85
CA SER A 105 37.91 25.75 -13.24
C SER A 105 37.86 25.70 -11.71
N GLY A 106 38.13 26.82 -11.04
CA GLY A 106 38.02 26.96 -9.55
C GLY A 106 36.78 27.73 -9.10
N SER A 107 35.83 27.99 -9.98
CA SER A 107 34.60 28.71 -9.63
C SER A 107 33.59 27.79 -8.93
N TYR A 108 32.76 28.38 -8.06
CA TYR A 108 31.65 27.69 -7.43
C TYR A 108 30.69 27.00 -8.46
N ALA A 109 30.52 27.65 -9.61
CA ALA A 109 29.71 27.07 -10.70
C ALA A 109 30.34 25.80 -11.27
N TYR A 110 31.68 25.76 -11.42
CA TYR A 110 32.40 24.56 -11.87
C TYR A 110 32.29 23.43 -10.84
N GLU A 111 32.48 23.70 -9.56
CA GLU A 111 32.33 22.70 -8.48
C GLU A 111 30.92 22.15 -8.43
N THR A 112 29.90 22.99 -8.64
CA THR A 112 28.50 22.54 -8.71
C THR A 112 28.24 21.59 -9.89
N LEU A 113 28.83 21.89 -11.07
CA LEU A 113 28.74 21.03 -12.24
C LEU A 113 29.47 19.71 -12.02
N GLU A 114 30.62 19.71 -11.36
CA GLU A 114 31.39 18.53 -11.01
C GLU A 114 30.57 17.60 -10.08
N GLN A 115 29.92 18.15 -9.07
CA GLN A 115 29.04 17.38 -8.19
C GLN A 115 27.85 16.78 -8.96
N ARG A 116 27.23 17.53 -9.88
CA ARG A 116 26.13 17.03 -10.73
C ARG A 116 26.62 15.92 -11.65
N TYR A 117 27.80 16.08 -12.27
CA TYR A 117 28.40 15.06 -13.11
C TYR A 117 28.63 13.77 -12.33
N ASN A 118 29.26 13.86 -11.15
CA ASN A 118 29.57 12.71 -10.33
C ASN A 118 28.30 11.97 -9.86
N ASN A 119 27.23 12.70 -9.52
CA ASN A 119 25.95 12.11 -9.14
C ASN A 119 25.26 11.41 -10.35
N ALA A 120 25.22 12.08 -11.51
CA ALA A 120 24.65 11.52 -12.73
C ALA A 120 25.44 10.28 -13.20
N ARG A 121 26.77 10.34 -13.13
CA ARG A 121 27.63 9.21 -13.48
C ARG A 121 27.39 8.01 -12.58
N LYS A 122 27.24 8.21 -11.28
CA LYS A 122 26.93 7.12 -10.35
C LYS A 122 25.62 6.42 -10.72
N THR A 123 24.57 7.19 -11.02
CA THR A 123 23.29 6.62 -11.44
C THR A 123 23.42 5.89 -12.78
N PHE A 124 24.19 6.45 -13.72
CA PHE A 124 24.48 5.82 -15.01
C PHE A 124 25.20 4.48 -14.83
N ASP A 125 26.22 4.43 -13.98
CA ASP A 125 26.97 3.20 -13.68
C ASP A 125 26.05 2.17 -12.96
N ASP A 126 25.20 2.61 -12.01
CA ASP A 126 24.24 1.74 -11.31
C ASP A 126 23.19 1.13 -12.27
N ILE A 127 22.76 1.85 -13.34
CA ILE A 127 21.90 1.31 -14.39
C ILE A 127 22.67 0.33 -15.27
N LYS A 128 23.84 0.74 -15.75
CA LYS A 128 24.70 -0.08 -16.62
C LYS A 128 25.06 -1.42 -16.00
N ASP A 129 25.32 -1.44 -14.69
CA ASP A 129 25.70 -2.65 -13.95
C ASP A 129 24.46 -3.46 -13.49
N GLY A 130 23.25 -3.05 -13.86
CA GLY A 130 21.99 -3.72 -13.47
C GLY A 130 21.66 -3.61 -11.98
N LYS A 131 22.37 -2.76 -11.24
CA LYS A 131 22.17 -2.62 -9.80
C LYS A 131 20.87 -1.89 -9.47
N LEU A 132 20.56 -0.85 -10.24
CA LEU A 132 19.31 -0.10 -10.04
C LEU A 132 18.10 -0.98 -10.32
N GLN A 133 18.13 -1.77 -11.39
CA GLN A 133 17.10 -2.74 -11.74
C GLN A 133 16.89 -3.77 -10.62
N LYS A 134 17.99 -4.27 -10.07
CA LYS A 134 17.93 -5.23 -8.95
C LYS A 134 17.35 -4.60 -7.68
N ASP A 135 17.79 -3.39 -7.32
CA ASP A 135 17.29 -2.70 -6.12
C ASP A 135 15.78 -2.42 -6.24
N TYR A 136 15.29 -2.07 -7.43
CA TYR A 136 13.86 -1.89 -7.69
C TYR A 136 13.09 -3.22 -7.70
N ALA A 137 13.64 -4.29 -8.26
CA ALA A 137 13.02 -5.62 -8.19
C ALA A 137 12.91 -6.11 -6.73
N ASP A 138 13.93 -5.85 -5.91
CA ASP A 138 13.88 -6.16 -4.48
C ASP A 138 12.80 -5.31 -3.75
N THR A 139 12.63 -4.05 -4.15
CA THR A 139 11.57 -3.17 -3.63
C THR A 139 10.18 -3.70 -4.02
N VAL A 140 9.95 -4.06 -5.28
CA VAL A 140 8.69 -4.66 -5.74
C VAL A 140 8.35 -5.91 -4.94
N ARG A 141 9.34 -6.79 -4.69
CA ARG A 141 9.14 -7.98 -3.88
C ARG A 141 8.72 -7.64 -2.45
N GLN A 142 9.32 -6.62 -1.83
CA GLN A 142 8.93 -6.16 -0.51
C GLN A 142 7.50 -5.61 -0.48
N LEU A 143 7.11 -4.82 -1.49
CA LEU A 143 5.75 -4.29 -1.60
C LEU A 143 4.71 -5.41 -1.78
N ARG A 144 5.01 -6.43 -2.58
CA ARG A 144 4.14 -7.63 -2.72
C ARG A 144 4.01 -8.40 -1.42
N ASN A 145 5.10 -8.61 -0.69
CA ASN A 145 5.05 -9.23 0.63
C ASN A 145 4.20 -8.43 1.63
N MET A 146 4.21 -7.09 1.54
CA MET A 146 3.33 -6.25 2.35
C MET A 146 1.85 -6.43 1.96
N GLN A 147 1.53 -6.52 0.66
CA GLN A 147 0.17 -6.80 0.20
C GLN A 147 -0.33 -8.16 0.72
N ASP A 148 0.50 -9.20 0.62
CA ASP A 148 0.15 -10.54 1.10
C ASP A 148 -0.07 -10.54 2.62
N SER A 149 0.77 -9.83 3.37
CA SER A 149 0.62 -9.68 4.81
C SER A 149 -0.67 -8.96 5.21
N LEU A 150 -1.04 -7.89 4.49
CA LEU A 150 -2.29 -7.17 4.72
C LEU A 150 -3.51 -8.04 4.39
N THR A 151 -3.43 -8.82 3.32
CA THR A 151 -4.48 -9.76 2.93
C THR A 151 -4.69 -10.83 4.01
N ALA A 152 -3.61 -11.47 4.46
CA ALA A 152 -3.66 -12.45 5.54
C ALA A 152 -4.21 -11.87 6.86
N MET A 153 -3.86 -10.61 7.16
CA MET A 153 -4.43 -9.91 8.32
C MET A 153 -5.94 -9.69 8.16
N GLY A 154 -6.39 -9.29 6.97
CA GLY A 154 -7.82 -9.14 6.66
C GLY A 154 -8.58 -10.47 6.82
N GLU A 155 -8.02 -11.56 6.32
CA GLU A 155 -8.59 -12.92 6.46
C GLU A 155 -8.70 -13.33 7.93
N SER A 156 -7.66 -13.07 8.71
CA SER A 156 -7.67 -13.34 10.17
C SER A 156 -8.73 -12.51 10.89
N LEU A 157 -8.88 -11.23 10.55
CA LEU A 157 -9.92 -10.38 11.13
C LEU A 157 -11.33 -10.86 10.77
N TYR A 158 -11.54 -11.31 9.54
CA TYR A 158 -12.81 -11.86 9.10
C TYR A 158 -13.19 -13.13 9.89
N VAL A 159 -12.25 -14.06 10.07
CA VAL A 159 -12.48 -15.27 10.90
C VAL A 159 -12.81 -14.91 12.34
N ASN A 160 -12.10 -13.93 12.91
CA ASN A 160 -12.38 -13.44 14.27
C ASN A 160 -13.77 -12.83 14.37
N LEU A 161 -14.21 -12.07 13.36
CA LEU A 161 -15.55 -11.49 13.30
C LEU A 161 -16.64 -12.59 13.31
N LEU A 162 -16.49 -13.62 12.48
CA LEU A 162 -17.41 -14.75 12.48
C LEU A 162 -17.48 -15.46 13.83
N SER A 163 -16.32 -15.65 14.48
CA SER A 163 -16.28 -16.22 15.83
C SER A 163 -17.00 -15.38 16.87
N LEU A 164 -16.89 -14.05 16.78
CA LEU A 164 -17.61 -13.13 17.67
C LEU A 164 -19.12 -13.13 17.41
N GLU A 165 -19.53 -13.24 16.15
CA GLU A 165 -20.95 -13.38 15.77
C GLU A 165 -21.54 -14.67 16.37
N ASP A 166 -20.84 -15.79 16.26
CA ASP A 166 -21.27 -17.08 16.84
C ASP A 166 -21.35 -17.00 18.37
N GLN A 167 -20.37 -16.37 19.03
CA GLN A 167 -20.38 -16.17 20.47
C GLN A 167 -21.55 -15.29 20.90
N SER A 168 -21.82 -14.21 20.18
CA SER A 168 -22.96 -13.32 20.43
C SER A 168 -24.28 -14.06 20.29
N ALA A 169 -24.44 -14.87 19.26
CA ALA A 169 -25.62 -15.71 19.06
C ALA A 169 -25.78 -16.77 20.17
N ALA A 170 -24.67 -17.33 20.65
CA ALA A 170 -24.69 -18.29 21.76
C ALA A 170 -25.13 -17.62 23.08
N LEU A 171 -24.57 -16.43 23.38
CA LEU A 171 -24.96 -15.65 24.55
C LEU A 171 -26.45 -15.26 24.50
N THR A 172 -26.94 -14.83 23.36
CA THR A 172 -28.35 -14.51 23.17
C THR A 172 -29.26 -15.70 23.50
N ARG A 173 -28.86 -16.91 23.01
CA ARG A 173 -29.61 -18.14 23.32
C ARG A 173 -29.54 -18.50 24.82
N GLN A 174 -28.38 -18.33 25.45
CA GLN A 174 -28.24 -18.57 26.90
C GLN A 174 -29.09 -17.61 27.73
N THR A 175 -29.08 -16.32 27.38
CA THR A 175 -29.93 -15.31 28.04
C THR A 175 -31.42 -15.68 27.93
N ALA A 176 -31.89 -16.01 26.74
CA ALA A 176 -33.25 -16.43 26.53
C ALA A 176 -33.62 -17.73 27.33
N ALA A 177 -32.67 -18.65 27.50
CA ALA A 177 -32.89 -19.83 28.32
C ALA A 177 -32.99 -19.51 29.81
N LEU A 178 -32.12 -18.60 30.30
CA LEU A 178 -32.18 -18.12 31.68
C LEU A 178 -33.46 -17.37 31.96
N ASP A 179 -33.92 -16.50 31.07
CA ASP A 179 -35.18 -15.77 31.19
C ASP A 179 -36.36 -16.75 31.35
N ARG A 180 -36.43 -17.80 30.54
CA ARG A 180 -37.44 -18.86 30.64
C ARG A 180 -37.37 -19.59 31.99
N THR A 181 -36.14 -19.88 32.45
CA THR A 181 -35.96 -20.51 33.77
C THR A 181 -36.42 -19.61 34.90
N ILE A 182 -36.14 -18.32 34.83
CA ILE A 182 -36.61 -17.33 35.80
C ILE A 182 -38.17 -17.26 35.81
N GLU A 183 -38.78 -17.23 34.65
CA GLU A 183 -40.23 -17.22 34.53
C GLU A 183 -40.87 -18.50 35.10
N GLU A 184 -40.27 -19.66 34.82
CA GLU A 184 -40.70 -20.94 35.38
C GLU A 184 -40.58 -20.96 36.91
N VAL A 185 -39.47 -20.50 37.47
CA VAL A 185 -39.28 -20.45 38.95
C VAL A 185 -40.26 -19.48 39.59
N LYS A 186 -40.50 -18.33 38.97
CA LYS A 186 -41.55 -17.37 39.45
C LYS A 186 -42.92 -18.01 39.48
N LEU A 187 -43.33 -18.69 38.41
CA LEU A 187 -44.60 -19.41 38.33
C LEU A 187 -44.73 -20.50 39.42
N ARG A 188 -43.66 -21.28 39.61
CA ARG A 188 -43.63 -22.31 40.69
C ARG A 188 -43.72 -21.70 42.08
N TYR A 189 -43.13 -20.50 42.28
CA TYR A 189 -43.26 -19.77 43.53
C TYR A 189 -44.70 -19.30 43.75
N GLU A 190 -45.34 -18.74 42.75
CA GLU A 190 -46.75 -18.32 42.82
C GLU A 190 -47.71 -19.50 43.12
N LEU A 191 -47.37 -20.69 42.64
CA LEU A 191 -48.11 -21.94 42.91
C LEU A 191 -47.74 -22.57 44.26
N GLY A 192 -46.86 -21.94 45.06
CA GLY A 192 -46.46 -22.46 46.37
C GLY A 192 -45.52 -23.70 46.32
N GLN A 193 -44.95 -24.00 45.17
CA GLN A 193 -44.12 -25.21 44.96
C GLN A 193 -42.65 -24.99 45.33
N VAL A 194 -42.18 -23.75 45.41
CA VAL A 194 -40.79 -23.38 45.77
C VAL A 194 -40.82 -22.24 46.80
N SER A 195 -39.75 -22.16 47.59
CA SER A 195 -39.62 -21.11 48.63
C SER A 195 -39.09 -19.79 48.01
N ALA A 196 -39.31 -18.67 48.71
CA ALA A 196 -38.78 -17.36 48.34
C ALA A 196 -37.26 -17.33 48.22
N MET A 197 -36.53 -18.24 48.88
CA MET A 197 -35.08 -18.38 48.83
C MET A 197 -34.58 -18.92 47.46
N THR A 198 -35.45 -19.56 46.71
CA THR A 198 -35.11 -20.10 45.37
C THR A 198 -35.31 -19.04 44.27
N LEU A 199 -35.92 -17.91 44.62
CA LEU A 199 -36.20 -16.78 43.72
C LEU A 199 -35.09 -15.71 43.75
N GLN A 200 -34.15 -15.78 44.70
CA GLN A 200 -32.94 -14.95 44.81
C GLN A 200 -31.78 -15.54 44.04
#